data_858db01f38996a9c8868c073679a2d51
#
_entry.id   858db01f38996a9c8868c073679a2d51
#
_cell.length_a   1.000
_cell.length_b   1.000
_cell.length_c   1.000
_cell.angle_alpha   90.00
_cell.angle_beta   90.00
_cell.angle_gamma   90.00
#
_symmetry.space_group_name_H-M   'P 1'
#
loop_
_entity.id
_entity.type
_entity.pdbx_description
1 polymer ?
#
loop_
_entity_poly.entity_id
_entity_poly.type
_entity_poly.pdbx_seq_one_letter_code
_entity_poly.pdbx_strand_id
1 'polypeptide(L)'
;MTGTAAGQPRRLKSKISSSGVTYIEWRNPFMVAWWSAAFPGFGHYLLGQYLRATFLTLAEVLMNTLARVNEALVYSCSGNFRLAAEIVDPRWAYGYMLVYLLAMWDSYRSALQNNKLVQLAELENTRISPFFIGKSEIHYLEKKSPLKAAIFSFGFPGMGQMYNHRIGLAAYAMTWWFIYISLSNFYIAALELVYGNIAYSTQLLRPHWLLFMPSVIGGSIYHAFITSLEHNRLFRIEQVQYFRERYGRPTLKLFSKTG
;
A
#
# COMPACT_ATOMS: atom_id res chain seq x y z
N MET A 1 9.28 -40.21 28.11
CA MET A 1 9.64 -39.38 26.92
C MET A 1 8.95 -38.04 27.09
N THR A 2 9.68 -37.10 27.65
CA THR A 2 9.18 -35.73 27.94
C THR A 2 9.16 -34.93 26.63
N GLY A 3 7.96 -34.76 26.08
CA GLY A 3 7.75 -33.83 24.99
C GLY A 3 8.11 -32.43 25.47
N THR A 4 9.23 -31.90 25.00
CA THR A 4 9.55 -30.48 25.13
C THR A 4 8.39 -29.70 24.50
N ALA A 5 7.67 -28.95 25.31
CA ALA A 5 6.71 -27.96 24.86
C ALA A 5 7.46 -27.01 23.92
N ALA A 6 7.33 -27.23 22.63
CA ALA A 6 7.81 -26.28 21.64
C ALA A 6 7.08 -24.98 21.92
N GLY A 7 7.79 -24.02 22.54
CA GLY A 7 7.22 -22.74 22.94
C GLY A 7 6.52 -22.10 21.73
N GLN A 8 5.37 -21.49 21.97
CA GLN A 8 4.65 -20.76 20.92
C GLN A 8 5.61 -19.78 20.24
N PRO A 9 5.61 -19.71 18.91
CA PRO A 9 6.52 -18.84 18.18
C PRO A 9 6.28 -17.39 18.62
N ARG A 10 7.35 -16.69 18.98
CA ARG A 10 7.28 -15.31 19.42
C ARG A 10 6.97 -14.33 18.28
N ARG A 11 7.32 -14.72 17.04
CA ARG A 11 7.17 -13.86 15.85
C ARG A 11 6.56 -14.66 14.72
N LEU A 12 5.32 -14.28 14.37
CA LEU A 12 4.59 -14.87 13.26
C LEU A 12 4.98 -14.16 11.95
N LYS A 13 5.26 -14.92 10.90
CA LYS A 13 5.49 -14.38 9.55
C LYS A 13 4.20 -13.89 8.90
N SER A 14 3.09 -14.60 9.15
CA SER A 14 1.77 -14.26 8.63
C SER A 14 0.68 -14.62 9.61
N LYS A 15 -0.46 -13.94 9.50
CA LYS A 15 -1.68 -14.24 10.23
C LYS A 15 -2.88 -14.03 9.30
N ILE A 16 -3.78 -15.00 9.26
CA ILE A 16 -5.08 -14.88 8.60
C ILE A 16 -6.13 -14.62 9.67
N SER A 17 -6.99 -13.64 9.45
CA SER A 17 -8.05 -13.22 10.38
C SER A 17 -9.27 -12.76 9.60
N SER A 18 -10.33 -12.34 10.29
CA SER A 18 -11.55 -11.76 9.70
C SER A 18 -11.30 -10.51 8.84
N SER A 19 -10.18 -9.80 9.04
CA SER A 19 -9.79 -8.63 8.24
C SER A 19 -8.91 -8.98 7.04
N GLY A 20 -8.69 -10.27 6.77
CA GLY A 20 -7.89 -10.77 5.66
C GLY A 20 -6.53 -11.34 6.06
N VAL A 21 -5.63 -11.41 5.09
CA VAL A 21 -4.28 -11.94 5.25
C VAL A 21 -3.30 -10.83 5.57
N THR A 22 -2.67 -10.90 6.73
CA THR A 22 -1.63 -9.96 7.17
C THR A 22 -0.30 -10.70 7.28
N TYR A 23 0.78 -10.10 6.82
CA TYR A 23 2.12 -10.67 6.87
C TYR A 23 3.18 -9.59 6.95
N ILE A 24 4.36 -9.97 7.43
CA ILE A 24 5.56 -9.15 7.39
C ILE A 24 6.47 -9.66 6.28
N GLU A 25 7.03 -8.73 5.52
CA GLU A 25 7.91 -9.03 4.40
C GLU A 25 9.09 -8.07 4.36
N TRP A 26 10.16 -8.51 3.72
CA TRP A 26 11.32 -7.66 3.48
C TRP A 26 10.96 -6.56 2.48
N ARG A 27 11.28 -5.32 2.81
CA ARG A 27 11.06 -4.15 1.95
C ARG A 27 12.35 -3.38 1.76
N ASN A 28 12.60 -2.92 0.53
CA ASN A 28 13.70 -2.01 0.29
C ASN A 28 13.42 -0.66 0.99
N PRO A 29 14.27 -0.21 1.96
CA PRO A 29 14.02 1.01 2.71
C PRO A 29 13.96 2.27 1.84
N PHE A 30 14.77 2.33 0.76
CA PHE A 30 14.73 3.44 -0.18
C PHE A 30 13.42 3.51 -0.96
N MET A 31 12.88 2.36 -1.38
CA MET A 31 11.57 2.32 -2.05
C MET A 31 10.44 2.75 -1.11
N VAL A 32 10.52 2.36 0.16
CA VAL A 32 9.53 2.79 1.17
C VAL A 32 9.60 4.29 1.40
N ALA A 33 10.81 4.86 1.51
CA ALA A 33 11.00 6.30 1.63
C ALA A 33 10.56 7.06 0.37
N TRP A 34 10.86 6.54 -0.83
CA TRP A 34 10.38 7.09 -2.09
C TRP A 34 8.85 7.20 -2.14
N TRP A 35 8.16 6.15 -1.73
CA TRP A 35 6.69 6.19 -1.68
C TRP A 35 6.16 7.19 -0.63
N SER A 36 6.90 7.41 0.46
CA SER A 36 6.57 8.48 1.41
C SER A 36 6.87 9.87 0.86
N ALA A 37 7.81 10.01 -0.09
CA ALA A 37 8.06 11.24 -0.82
C ALA A 37 6.98 11.50 -1.89
N ALA A 38 6.45 10.46 -2.52
CA ALA A 38 5.35 10.59 -3.47
C ALA A 38 4.02 10.93 -2.77
N PHE A 39 3.80 10.35 -1.59
CA PHE A 39 2.61 10.59 -0.79
C PHE A 39 2.90 10.27 0.69
N PRO A 40 2.97 11.29 1.59
CA PRO A 40 3.24 11.09 3.01
C PRO A 40 2.30 10.09 3.66
N GLY A 41 2.88 9.10 4.34
CA GLY A 41 2.14 7.99 4.94
C GLY A 41 2.11 6.73 4.09
N PHE A 42 2.25 6.79 2.75
CA PHE A 42 2.15 5.60 1.91
C PHE A 42 3.26 4.57 2.18
N GLY A 43 4.50 5.01 2.44
CA GLY A 43 5.57 4.10 2.88
C GLY A 43 5.20 3.32 4.15
N HIS A 44 4.49 3.95 5.10
CA HIS A 44 4.01 3.29 6.31
C HIS A 44 2.86 2.30 6.02
N TYR A 45 2.00 2.58 5.02
CA TYR A 45 1.02 1.60 4.52
C TYR A 45 1.69 0.34 3.99
N LEU A 46 2.79 0.49 3.24
CA LEU A 46 3.57 -0.65 2.73
C LEU A 46 4.14 -1.52 3.84
N LEU A 47 4.39 -0.94 5.03
CA LEU A 47 4.89 -1.63 6.22
C LEU A 47 3.77 -2.15 7.16
N GLY A 48 2.50 -1.96 6.81
CA GLY A 48 1.36 -2.34 7.65
C GLY A 48 1.14 -1.43 8.87
N GLN A 49 1.76 -0.25 8.93
CA GLN A 49 1.64 0.72 10.02
C GLN A 49 0.48 1.69 9.76
N TYR A 50 -0.74 1.18 9.70
CA TYR A 50 -1.92 1.89 9.19
C TYR A 50 -2.29 3.16 9.97
N LEU A 51 -2.23 3.14 11.30
CA LEU A 51 -2.54 4.33 12.10
C LEU A 51 -1.56 5.48 11.81
N ARG A 52 -0.26 5.19 11.84
CA ARG A 52 0.79 6.18 11.53
C ARG A 52 0.64 6.71 10.11
N ALA A 53 0.39 5.82 9.16
CA ALA A 53 0.14 6.17 7.77
C ALA A 53 -1.06 7.13 7.64
N THR A 54 -2.18 6.82 8.28
CA THR A 54 -3.39 7.65 8.25
C THR A 54 -3.13 9.05 8.82
N PHE A 55 -2.44 9.15 9.96
CA PHE A 55 -2.09 10.46 10.54
C PHE A 55 -1.20 11.29 9.62
N LEU A 56 -0.20 10.68 8.98
CA LEU A 56 0.67 11.38 8.04
C LEU A 56 -0.09 11.84 6.79
N THR A 57 -0.96 10.99 6.26
CA THR A 57 -1.82 11.34 5.12
C THR A 57 -2.77 12.50 5.46
N LEU A 58 -3.41 12.48 6.63
CA LEU A 58 -4.27 13.56 7.07
C LEU A 58 -3.48 14.86 7.29
N ALA A 59 -2.30 14.77 7.89
CA ALA A 59 -1.41 15.92 8.07
C ALA A 59 -0.98 16.51 6.72
N GLU A 60 -0.64 15.66 5.74
CA GLU A 60 -0.31 16.09 4.39
C GLU A 60 -1.47 16.85 3.73
N VAL A 61 -2.66 16.25 3.69
CA VAL A 61 -3.84 16.88 3.09
C VAL A 61 -4.16 18.22 3.77
N LEU A 62 -4.09 18.27 5.10
CA LEU A 62 -4.33 19.50 5.85
C LEU A 62 -3.29 20.59 5.54
N MET A 63 -2.00 20.24 5.64
CA MET A 63 -0.91 21.20 5.39
C MET A 63 -0.88 21.67 3.95
N ASN A 64 -1.12 20.76 2.98
CA ASN A 64 -1.20 21.13 1.56
C ASN A 64 -2.36 22.08 1.28
N THR A 65 -3.54 21.81 1.87
CA THR A 65 -4.72 22.67 1.71
C THR A 65 -4.48 24.06 2.29
N LEU A 66 -3.92 24.16 3.49
CA LEU A 66 -3.63 25.43 4.15
C LEU A 66 -2.49 26.21 3.47
N ALA A 67 -1.48 25.49 2.99
CA ALA A 67 -0.35 26.08 2.26
C ALA A 67 -0.66 26.41 0.80
N ARG A 68 -1.75 25.84 0.23
CA ARG A 68 -2.15 25.97 -1.18
C ARG A 68 -1.11 25.46 -2.18
N VAL A 69 -0.31 24.43 -1.77
CA VAL A 69 0.81 23.92 -2.58
C VAL A 69 0.34 23.36 -3.92
N ASN A 70 -0.73 22.57 -3.93
CA ASN A 70 -1.27 22.01 -5.17
C ASN A 70 -1.77 23.09 -6.13
N GLU A 71 -2.40 24.17 -5.63
CA GLU A 71 -2.81 25.30 -6.48
C GLU A 71 -1.59 26.02 -7.06
N ALA A 72 -0.56 26.26 -6.24
CA ALA A 72 0.69 26.84 -6.70
C ALA A 72 1.38 25.99 -7.77
N LEU A 73 1.32 24.65 -7.62
CA LEU A 73 1.85 23.73 -8.62
C LEU A 73 1.11 23.86 -9.95
N VAL A 74 -0.23 23.99 -9.94
CA VAL A 74 -1.02 24.19 -11.16
C VAL A 74 -0.64 25.49 -11.87
N TYR A 75 -0.51 26.60 -11.11
CA TYR A 75 -0.07 27.88 -11.69
C TYR A 75 1.36 27.83 -12.23
N SER A 76 2.26 27.10 -11.54
CA SER A 76 3.62 26.90 -12.01
C SER A 76 3.65 26.10 -13.32
N CYS A 77 2.88 25.02 -13.42
CA CYS A 77 2.74 24.23 -14.65
C CYS A 77 2.11 25.03 -15.81
N SER A 78 1.30 26.04 -15.50
CA SER A 78 0.70 26.96 -16.48
C SER A 78 1.63 28.15 -16.84
N GLY A 79 2.87 28.17 -16.33
CA GLY A 79 3.85 29.25 -16.56
C GLY A 79 3.63 30.51 -15.74
N ASN A 80 2.64 30.54 -14.85
CA ASN A 80 2.33 31.71 -14.03
C ASN A 80 3.02 31.65 -12.66
N PHE A 81 4.36 31.69 -12.67
CA PHE A 81 5.19 31.55 -11.47
C PHE A 81 4.97 32.66 -10.44
N ARG A 82 4.62 33.87 -10.90
CA ARG A 82 4.35 35.00 -10.00
C ARG A 82 3.13 34.71 -9.13
N LEU A 83 2.01 34.32 -9.75
CA LEU A 83 0.80 33.98 -9.03
C LEU A 83 1.01 32.75 -8.14
N ALA A 84 1.77 31.74 -8.61
CA ALA A 84 2.13 30.60 -7.81
C ALA A 84 2.85 30.97 -6.51
N ALA A 85 3.78 31.95 -6.58
CA ALA A 85 4.50 32.43 -5.41
C ALA A 85 3.60 33.28 -4.48
N GLU A 86 2.69 34.08 -5.03
CA GLU A 86 1.79 34.94 -4.25
C GLU A 86 0.71 34.17 -3.47
N ILE A 87 0.26 32.99 -3.95
CA ILE A 87 -0.81 32.24 -3.30
C ILE A 87 -0.34 31.32 -2.18
N VAL A 88 0.94 30.98 -2.13
CA VAL A 88 1.49 30.07 -1.11
C VAL A 88 1.56 30.77 0.24
N ASP A 89 0.97 30.15 1.28
CA ASP A 89 1.21 30.60 2.65
C ASP A 89 2.52 30.01 3.17
N PRO A 90 3.56 30.86 3.44
CA PRO A 90 4.89 30.38 3.82
C PRO A 90 4.92 29.59 5.13
N ARG A 91 4.03 29.89 6.07
CA ARG A 91 3.98 29.19 7.38
C ARG A 91 3.54 27.75 7.22
N TRP A 92 2.45 27.54 6.47
CA TRP A 92 1.93 26.21 6.21
C TRP A 92 2.80 25.43 5.21
N ALA A 93 3.41 26.13 4.24
CA ALA A 93 4.40 25.53 3.33
C ALA A 93 5.62 24.98 4.07
N TYR A 94 6.11 25.68 5.10
CA TYR A 94 7.14 25.14 5.96
C TYR A 94 6.69 23.90 6.73
N GLY A 95 5.47 23.92 7.28
CA GLY A 95 4.86 22.74 7.93
C GLY A 95 4.70 21.55 6.97
N TYR A 96 4.27 21.83 5.74
CA TYR A 96 4.18 20.83 4.68
C TYR A 96 5.54 20.17 4.38
N MET A 97 6.59 20.96 4.24
CA MET A 97 7.95 20.45 4.06
C MET A 97 8.40 19.57 5.21
N LEU A 98 8.11 19.95 6.47
CA LEU A 98 8.44 19.14 7.65
C LEU A 98 7.72 17.79 7.64
N VAL A 99 6.43 17.76 7.28
CA VAL A 99 5.67 16.51 7.17
C VAL A 99 6.33 15.55 6.17
N TYR A 100 6.77 16.05 5.02
CA TYR A 100 7.47 15.23 4.02
C TYR A 100 8.80 14.69 4.53
N LEU A 101 9.65 15.55 5.10
CA LEU A 101 10.95 15.14 5.63
C LEU A 101 10.81 14.09 6.74
N LEU A 102 9.87 14.31 7.67
CA LEU A 102 9.59 13.36 8.75
C LEU A 102 9.02 12.05 8.22
N ALA A 103 8.09 12.10 7.27
CA ALA A 103 7.49 10.91 6.68
C ALA A 103 8.53 10.04 5.94
N MET A 104 9.42 10.66 5.15
CA MET A 104 10.51 9.96 4.46
C MET A 104 11.51 9.33 5.45
N TRP A 105 11.96 10.09 6.42
CA TRP A 105 12.92 9.62 7.41
C TRP A 105 12.36 8.50 8.28
N ASP A 106 11.14 8.67 8.80
CA ASP A 106 10.51 7.69 9.69
C ASP A 106 10.14 6.41 8.94
N SER A 107 9.66 6.51 7.70
CA SER A 107 9.36 5.34 6.87
C SER A 107 10.62 4.55 6.50
N TYR A 108 11.73 5.21 6.20
CA TYR A 108 13.02 4.57 5.98
C TYR A 108 13.48 3.77 7.21
N ARG A 109 13.47 4.41 8.39
CA ARG A 109 13.81 3.75 9.66
C ARG A 109 12.88 2.59 9.99
N SER A 110 11.59 2.79 9.78
CA SER A 110 10.57 1.75 10.01
C SER A 110 10.79 0.55 9.10
N ALA A 111 11.21 0.75 7.85
CA ALA A 111 11.55 -0.33 6.93
C ALA A 111 12.76 -1.14 7.40
N LEU A 112 13.81 -0.47 7.90
CA LEU A 112 14.96 -1.15 8.48
C LEU A 112 14.59 -2.01 9.70
N GLN A 113 13.72 -1.48 10.58
CA GLN A 113 13.23 -2.24 11.74
C GLN A 113 12.35 -3.43 11.32
N ASN A 114 11.44 -3.21 10.36
CA ASN A 114 10.61 -4.28 9.80
C ASN A 114 11.48 -5.41 9.21
N ASN A 115 12.53 -5.07 8.48
CA ASN A 115 13.41 -6.08 7.87
C ASN A 115 14.13 -6.94 8.92
N LYS A 116 14.51 -6.37 10.07
CA LYS A 116 15.02 -7.14 11.21
C LYS A 116 13.98 -8.10 11.78
N LEU A 117 12.71 -7.65 11.89
CA LEU A 117 11.60 -8.52 12.34
C LEU A 117 11.35 -9.66 11.36
N VAL A 118 11.44 -9.39 10.06
CA VAL A 118 11.30 -10.42 9.01
C VAL A 118 12.38 -11.50 9.17
N GLN A 119 13.65 -11.09 9.33
CA GLN A 119 14.75 -12.04 9.55
C GLN A 119 14.52 -12.91 10.79
N LEU A 120 14.09 -12.32 11.90
CA LEU A 120 13.80 -13.05 13.13
C LEU A 120 12.61 -14.01 12.97
N ALA A 121 11.56 -13.62 12.25
CA ALA A 121 10.41 -14.49 11.98
C ALA A 121 10.77 -15.65 11.02
N GLU A 122 11.71 -15.44 10.10
CA GLU A 122 12.22 -16.48 9.22
C GLU A 122 13.06 -17.53 9.99
N LEU A 123 13.84 -17.11 10.98
CA LEU A 123 14.57 -18.03 11.86
C LEU A 123 13.64 -18.89 12.72
N GLU A 124 12.53 -18.35 13.18
CA GLU A 124 11.51 -19.10 13.94
C GLU A 124 10.75 -20.12 13.07
N ASN A 125 10.77 -19.98 11.73
CA ASN A 125 10.18 -20.88 10.74
C ASN A 125 8.77 -21.39 11.10
N THR A 126 7.90 -20.47 11.49
CA THR A 126 6.54 -20.79 11.95
C THR A 126 5.68 -21.34 10.83
N ARG A 127 4.79 -22.28 11.18
CA ARG A 127 3.80 -22.83 10.24
C ARG A 127 2.87 -21.74 9.76
N ILE A 128 2.64 -21.70 8.46
CA ILE A 128 1.68 -20.78 7.83
C ILE A 128 0.32 -21.48 7.79
N SER A 129 -0.72 -20.83 8.36
CA SER A 129 -2.09 -21.34 8.22
C SER A 129 -2.59 -21.10 6.79
N PRO A 130 -3.15 -22.11 6.10
CA PRO A 130 -3.62 -21.96 4.73
C PRO A 130 -4.96 -21.24 4.62
N PHE A 131 -5.79 -21.27 5.66
CA PHE A 131 -7.11 -20.65 5.62
C PHE A 131 -7.60 -20.25 7.00
N PHE A 132 -8.63 -19.40 7.01
CA PHE A 132 -9.38 -18.96 8.19
C PHE A 132 -10.87 -18.92 7.85
N ILE A 133 -11.67 -19.55 8.69
CA ILE A 133 -13.13 -19.50 8.61
C ILE A 133 -13.63 -18.71 9.81
N GLY A 134 -14.17 -17.52 9.57
CA GLY A 134 -14.83 -16.69 10.56
C GLY A 134 -16.36 -16.71 10.38
N LYS A 135 -17.06 -16.05 11.29
CA LYS A 135 -18.55 -15.95 11.20
C LYS A 135 -19.03 -15.13 10.00
N SER A 136 -18.25 -14.16 9.58
CA SER A 136 -18.59 -13.21 8.51
C SER A 136 -17.78 -13.39 7.22
N GLU A 137 -16.60 -14.00 7.31
CA GLU A 137 -15.66 -14.05 6.19
C GLU A 137 -14.83 -15.32 6.18
N ILE A 138 -14.50 -15.77 4.96
CA ILE A 138 -13.59 -16.88 4.71
C ILE A 138 -12.38 -16.34 3.95
N HIS A 139 -11.20 -16.50 4.53
CA HIS A 139 -9.94 -16.10 3.90
C HIS A 139 -9.03 -17.30 3.73
N TYR A 140 -8.43 -17.42 2.57
CA TYR A 140 -7.54 -18.52 2.24
C TYR A 140 -6.36 -18.07 1.37
N LEU A 141 -5.30 -18.84 1.44
CA LEU A 141 -4.14 -18.66 0.57
C LEU A 141 -4.37 -19.38 -0.75
N GLU A 142 -4.33 -18.64 -1.85
CA GLU A 142 -4.38 -19.17 -3.20
C GLU A 142 -3.40 -18.41 -4.10
N LYS A 143 -3.10 -18.98 -5.27
CA LYS A 143 -2.27 -18.27 -6.24
C LYS A 143 -3.04 -17.11 -6.86
N LYS A 144 -2.54 -15.89 -6.69
CA LYS A 144 -3.10 -14.66 -7.24
C LYS A 144 -2.36 -14.20 -8.49
N SER A 145 -3.06 -13.52 -9.40
CA SER A 145 -2.43 -12.88 -10.56
C SER A 145 -2.08 -11.42 -10.24
N PRO A 146 -0.78 -11.04 -10.19
CA PRO A 146 -0.40 -9.66 -9.91
C PRO A 146 -0.93 -8.66 -10.94
N LEU A 147 -0.96 -9.08 -12.22
CA LEU A 147 -1.49 -8.23 -13.30
C LEU A 147 -2.99 -7.96 -13.14
N LYS A 148 -3.79 -9.00 -12.78
CA LYS A 148 -5.22 -8.80 -12.52
C LYS A 148 -5.45 -7.85 -11.35
N ALA A 149 -4.69 -7.99 -10.26
CA ALA A 149 -4.77 -7.09 -9.11
C ALA A 149 -4.45 -5.63 -9.50
N ALA A 150 -3.43 -5.42 -10.32
CA ALA A 150 -3.06 -4.11 -10.83
C ALA A 150 -4.16 -3.51 -11.72
N ILE A 151 -4.70 -4.28 -12.66
CA ILE A 151 -5.79 -3.84 -13.56
C ILE A 151 -7.04 -3.47 -12.76
N PHE A 152 -7.42 -4.27 -11.76
CA PHE A 152 -8.55 -3.95 -10.90
C PHE A 152 -8.34 -2.64 -10.13
N SER A 153 -7.13 -2.42 -9.60
CA SER A 153 -6.80 -1.15 -8.93
C SER A 153 -6.69 0.04 -9.88
N PHE A 154 -6.32 -0.17 -11.13
CA PHE A 154 -6.35 0.87 -12.16
C PHE A 154 -7.78 1.30 -12.49
N GLY A 155 -8.71 0.34 -12.63
CA GLY A 155 -10.12 0.61 -12.87
C GLY A 155 -10.79 1.32 -11.69
N PHE A 156 -10.51 0.85 -10.48
CA PHE A 156 -11.00 1.47 -9.26
C PHE A 156 -10.04 1.22 -8.08
N PRO A 157 -9.41 2.27 -7.51
CA PRO A 157 -8.52 2.13 -6.36
C PRO A 157 -9.20 1.39 -5.21
N GLY A 158 -8.55 0.32 -4.72
CA GLY A 158 -9.10 -0.56 -3.69
C GLY A 158 -9.55 -1.94 -4.19
N MET A 159 -9.98 -2.07 -5.45
CA MET A 159 -10.45 -3.38 -5.97
C MET A 159 -9.34 -4.44 -6.02
N GLY A 160 -8.12 -4.07 -6.35
CA GLY A 160 -6.98 -4.99 -6.32
C GLY A 160 -6.61 -5.43 -4.91
N GLN A 161 -6.81 -4.55 -3.91
CA GLN A 161 -6.64 -4.89 -2.49
C GLN A 161 -7.73 -5.88 -2.03
N MET A 162 -8.98 -5.71 -2.47
CA MET A 162 -10.05 -6.69 -2.23
C MET A 162 -9.69 -8.05 -2.84
N TYR A 163 -9.25 -8.06 -4.10
CA TYR A 163 -8.80 -9.29 -4.77
C TYR A 163 -7.71 -10.02 -4.00
N ASN A 164 -6.85 -9.29 -3.28
CA ASN A 164 -5.80 -9.82 -2.42
C ASN A 164 -6.26 -10.14 -0.98
N HIS A 165 -7.56 -10.14 -0.70
CA HIS A 165 -8.12 -10.32 0.66
C HIS A 165 -7.60 -9.30 1.69
N ARG A 166 -7.38 -8.04 1.27
CA ARG A 166 -6.95 -6.92 2.11
C ARG A 166 -8.09 -5.92 2.29
N ILE A 167 -9.18 -6.36 2.93
CA ILE A 167 -10.46 -5.62 2.97
C ILE A 167 -10.31 -4.24 3.62
N GLY A 168 -9.61 -4.13 4.75
CA GLY A 168 -9.42 -2.83 5.42
C GLY A 168 -8.70 -1.79 4.55
N LEU A 169 -7.68 -2.21 3.80
CA LEU A 169 -6.97 -1.35 2.86
C LEU A 169 -7.81 -1.02 1.63
N ALA A 170 -8.61 -1.98 1.17
CA ALA A 170 -9.54 -1.75 0.07
C ALA A 170 -10.54 -0.64 0.42
N ALA A 171 -11.20 -0.78 1.57
CA ALA A 171 -12.15 0.23 2.06
C ALA A 171 -11.50 1.60 2.21
N TYR A 172 -10.28 1.65 2.77
CA TYR A 172 -9.52 2.90 2.90
C TYR A 172 -9.24 3.56 1.54
N ALA A 173 -8.70 2.81 0.56
CA ALA A 173 -8.42 3.34 -0.77
C ALA A 173 -9.68 3.81 -1.50
N MET A 174 -10.78 3.06 -1.39
CA MET A 174 -12.08 3.42 -1.95
C MET A 174 -12.63 4.70 -1.33
N THR A 175 -12.53 4.84 0.00
CA THR A 175 -13.00 6.03 0.73
C THR A 175 -12.24 7.27 0.28
N TRP A 176 -10.90 7.24 0.24
CA TRP A 176 -10.11 8.37 -0.23
C TRP A 176 -10.37 8.68 -1.71
N TRP A 177 -10.52 7.66 -2.53
CA TRP A 177 -10.89 7.84 -3.93
C TRP A 177 -12.22 8.58 -4.08
N PHE A 178 -13.24 8.16 -3.33
CA PHE A 178 -14.55 8.80 -3.32
C PHE A 178 -14.48 10.27 -2.84
N ILE A 179 -13.70 10.53 -1.79
CA ILE A 179 -13.47 11.89 -1.27
C ILE A 179 -12.85 12.78 -2.36
N TYR A 180 -11.78 12.31 -3.01
CA TYR A 180 -11.07 13.12 -4.01
C TYR A 180 -11.90 13.33 -5.29
N ILE A 181 -12.63 12.33 -5.77
CA ILE A 181 -13.55 12.48 -6.90
C ILE A 181 -14.62 13.53 -6.58
N SER A 182 -15.19 13.47 -5.36
CA SER A 182 -16.26 14.39 -4.95
C SER A 182 -15.74 15.81 -4.77
N LEU A 183 -14.62 15.99 -4.08
CA LEU A 183 -14.05 17.33 -3.83
C LEU A 183 -13.44 17.97 -5.07
N SER A 184 -12.93 17.18 -6.02
CA SER A 184 -12.39 17.68 -7.29
C SER A 184 -13.46 18.03 -8.32
N ASN A 185 -14.74 17.68 -8.10
CA ASN A 185 -15.83 17.72 -9.07
C ASN A 185 -15.56 16.86 -10.33
N PHE A 186 -14.64 15.92 -10.25
CA PHE A 186 -14.22 15.09 -11.38
C PHE A 186 -15.40 14.35 -12.02
N TYR A 187 -16.35 13.86 -11.23
CA TYR A 187 -17.51 13.11 -11.71
C TYR A 187 -18.44 13.97 -12.61
N ILE A 188 -18.66 15.26 -12.25
CA ILE A 188 -19.45 16.17 -13.09
C ILE A 188 -18.64 16.55 -14.34
N ALA A 189 -17.37 16.88 -14.17
CA ALA A 189 -16.50 17.24 -15.28
C ALA A 189 -16.39 16.12 -16.32
N ALA A 190 -16.32 14.86 -15.88
CA ALA A 190 -16.31 13.70 -16.77
C ALA A 190 -17.63 13.55 -17.54
N LEU A 191 -18.78 13.79 -16.92
CA LEU A 191 -20.08 13.78 -17.60
C LEU A 191 -20.16 14.87 -18.66
N GLU A 192 -19.74 16.10 -18.34
CA GLU A 192 -19.73 17.23 -19.29
C GLU A 192 -18.78 16.97 -20.46
N LEU A 193 -17.67 16.28 -20.22
CA LEU A 193 -16.76 15.85 -21.27
C LEU A 193 -17.42 14.85 -22.22
N VAL A 194 -18.20 13.89 -21.70
CA VAL A 194 -18.97 12.94 -22.51
C VAL A 194 -20.05 13.64 -23.36
N TYR A 195 -20.65 14.71 -22.84
CA TYR A 195 -21.60 15.55 -23.60
C TYR A 195 -20.92 16.48 -24.62
N GLY A 196 -19.59 16.50 -24.68
CA GLY A 196 -18.83 17.34 -25.60
C GLY A 196 -18.57 18.77 -25.10
N ASN A 197 -18.93 19.09 -23.86
CA ASN A 197 -18.77 20.42 -23.26
C ASN A 197 -17.37 20.60 -22.66
N ILE A 198 -16.30 20.51 -23.49
CA ILE A 198 -14.90 20.48 -23.03
C ILE A 198 -14.54 21.70 -22.17
N ALA A 199 -14.89 22.91 -22.64
CA ALA A 199 -14.58 24.16 -21.94
C ALA A 199 -15.25 24.22 -20.55
N TYR A 200 -16.49 23.80 -20.47
CA TYR A 200 -17.23 23.78 -19.21
C TYR A 200 -16.71 22.67 -18.26
N SER A 201 -16.41 21.49 -18.80
CA SER A 201 -15.78 20.40 -18.05
C SER A 201 -14.50 20.85 -17.32
N THR A 202 -13.61 21.58 -18.04
CA THR A 202 -12.36 22.07 -17.44
C THR A 202 -12.58 23.13 -16.36
N GLN A 203 -13.62 23.98 -16.49
CA GLN A 203 -13.94 25.00 -15.49
C GLN A 203 -14.51 24.42 -14.18
N LEU A 204 -15.17 23.26 -14.24
CA LEU A 204 -15.74 22.59 -13.08
C LEU A 204 -14.69 21.95 -12.17
N LEU A 205 -13.54 21.56 -12.73
CA LEU A 205 -12.48 20.87 -12.00
C LEU A 205 -11.86 21.78 -10.94
N ARG A 206 -11.66 21.19 -9.75
CA ARG A 206 -10.90 21.81 -8.66
C ARG A 206 -9.50 21.21 -8.62
N PRO A 207 -8.48 21.91 -9.19
CA PRO A 207 -7.15 21.37 -9.41
C PRO A 207 -6.47 20.90 -8.13
N HIS A 208 -6.69 21.57 -7.02
CA HIS A 208 -6.14 21.22 -5.71
C HIS A 208 -6.44 19.76 -5.35
N TRP A 209 -7.70 19.34 -5.45
CA TRP A 209 -8.12 17.98 -5.11
C TRP A 209 -7.81 16.97 -6.20
N LEU A 210 -7.82 17.41 -7.46
CA LEU A 210 -7.49 16.56 -8.60
C LEU A 210 -6.05 16.04 -8.53
N LEU A 211 -5.10 16.84 -8.04
CA LEU A 211 -3.69 16.48 -7.95
C LEU A 211 -3.36 15.38 -6.93
N PHE A 212 -4.27 15.06 -6.02
CA PHE A 212 -4.12 13.89 -5.14
C PHE A 212 -4.45 12.56 -5.85
N MET A 213 -5.29 12.58 -6.90
CA MET A 213 -5.79 11.38 -7.54
C MET A 213 -4.69 10.50 -8.18
N PRO A 214 -3.69 11.04 -8.89
CA PRO A 214 -2.61 10.23 -9.48
C PRO A 214 -1.85 9.42 -8.45
N SER A 215 -1.57 9.99 -7.26
CA SER A 215 -0.88 9.29 -6.17
C SER A 215 -1.72 8.15 -5.61
N VAL A 216 -3.04 8.33 -5.47
CA VAL A 216 -3.95 7.28 -5.00
C VAL A 216 -4.04 6.13 -6.00
N ILE A 217 -4.20 6.44 -7.29
CA ILE A 217 -4.24 5.41 -8.35
C ILE A 217 -2.90 4.66 -8.41
N GLY A 218 -1.80 5.39 -8.58
CA GLY A 218 -0.47 4.80 -8.70
C GLY A 218 -0.08 3.97 -7.48
N GLY A 219 -0.34 4.48 -6.28
CA GLY A 219 -0.13 3.77 -5.02
C GLY A 219 -1.00 2.52 -4.90
N SER A 220 -2.27 2.60 -5.29
CA SER A 220 -3.19 1.46 -5.26
C SER A 220 -2.75 0.35 -6.22
N ILE A 221 -2.37 0.69 -7.46
CA ILE A 221 -1.86 -0.26 -8.47
C ILE A 221 -0.60 -0.95 -7.95
N TYR A 222 0.39 -0.16 -7.52
CA TYR A 222 1.66 -0.67 -7.01
C TYR A 222 1.46 -1.60 -5.81
N HIS A 223 0.67 -1.16 -4.83
CA HIS A 223 0.39 -1.95 -3.65
C HIS A 223 -0.32 -3.27 -3.99
N ALA A 224 -1.34 -3.23 -4.85
CA ALA A 224 -2.07 -4.43 -5.25
C ALA A 224 -1.17 -5.44 -5.98
N PHE A 225 -0.32 -4.95 -6.89
CA PHE A 225 0.64 -5.79 -7.63
C PHE A 225 1.63 -6.48 -6.70
N ILE A 226 2.30 -5.71 -5.83
CA ILE A 226 3.31 -6.26 -4.91
C ILE A 226 2.66 -7.21 -3.89
N THR A 227 1.50 -6.85 -3.35
CA THR A 227 0.78 -7.71 -2.41
C THR A 227 0.43 -9.05 -3.03
N SER A 228 0.07 -9.10 -4.32
CA SER A 228 -0.17 -10.37 -5.02
C SER A 228 1.09 -11.22 -5.15
N LEU A 229 2.25 -10.61 -5.41
CA LEU A 229 3.53 -11.33 -5.48
C LEU A 229 3.88 -11.96 -4.13
N GLU A 230 3.73 -11.20 -3.05
CA GLU A 230 4.00 -11.69 -1.70
C GLU A 230 3.00 -12.76 -1.24
N HIS A 231 1.72 -12.60 -1.59
CA HIS A 231 0.70 -13.62 -1.37
C HIS A 231 1.09 -14.94 -2.03
N ASN A 232 1.56 -14.88 -3.28
CA ASN A 232 2.06 -16.05 -3.99
C ASN A 232 3.31 -16.66 -3.36
N ARG A 233 4.19 -15.84 -2.78
CA ARG A 233 5.35 -16.30 -2.03
C ARG A 233 4.94 -17.05 -0.76
N LEU A 234 4.00 -16.50 0.01
CA LEU A 234 3.43 -17.16 1.19
C LEU A 234 2.76 -18.48 0.85
N PHE A 235 1.94 -18.49 -0.20
CA PHE A 235 1.30 -19.72 -0.70
C PHE A 235 2.33 -20.80 -1.04
N ARG A 236 3.41 -20.44 -1.74
CA ARG A 236 4.49 -21.39 -2.05
C ARG A 236 5.19 -21.91 -0.80
N ILE A 237 5.46 -21.05 0.19
CA ILE A 237 6.09 -21.47 1.45
C ILE A 237 5.18 -22.45 2.20
N GLU A 238 3.90 -22.17 2.29
CA GLU A 238 2.90 -23.04 2.91
C GLU A 238 2.86 -24.41 2.22
N GLN A 239 2.79 -24.44 0.88
CA GLN A 239 2.81 -25.70 0.14
C GLN A 239 4.08 -26.53 0.42
N VAL A 240 5.25 -25.87 0.44
CA VAL A 240 6.51 -26.55 0.77
C VAL A 240 6.49 -27.10 2.19
N GLN A 241 5.96 -26.36 3.17
CA GLN A 241 5.82 -26.84 4.54
C GLN A 241 4.88 -28.06 4.59
N TYR A 242 3.70 -27.98 3.95
CA TYR A 242 2.75 -29.10 3.88
C TYR A 242 3.35 -30.35 3.26
N PHE A 243 4.03 -30.25 2.11
CA PHE A 243 4.63 -31.39 1.45
C PHE A 243 5.75 -32.02 2.28
N ARG A 244 6.57 -31.20 2.96
CA ARG A 244 7.63 -31.73 3.86
C ARG A 244 7.06 -32.46 5.06
N GLU A 245 5.98 -31.98 5.63
CA GLU A 245 5.30 -32.66 6.75
C GLU A 245 4.61 -33.94 6.29
N ARG A 246 3.99 -33.97 5.12
CA ARG A 246 3.18 -35.07 4.62
C ARG A 246 4.03 -36.20 4.02
N TYR A 247 5.05 -35.86 3.27
CA TYR A 247 5.84 -36.79 2.45
C TYR A 247 7.33 -36.87 2.86
N GLY A 248 7.74 -36.10 3.86
CA GLY A 248 9.15 -36.03 4.28
C GLY A 248 10.02 -35.22 3.30
N ARG A 249 11.33 -35.24 3.54
CA ARG A 249 12.29 -34.62 2.62
C ARG A 249 12.56 -35.56 1.46
N PRO A 250 12.52 -35.10 0.20
CA PRO A 250 12.91 -35.95 -0.92
C PRO A 250 14.37 -36.41 -0.75
N THR A 251 14.57 -37.70 -0.74
CA THR A 251 15.92 -38.35 -0.62
C THR A 251 16.63 -38.43 -1.97
N LEU A 252 15.96 -38.02 -3.05
CA LEU A 252 16.53 -38.03 -4.39
C LEU A 252 17.69 -37.04 -4.52
N LYS A 253 18.93 -37.59 -4.54
CA LYS A 253 20.11 -36.88 -5.05
C LYS A 253 20.02 -36.90 -6.56
N LEU A 254 19.48 -35.86 -7.19
CA LEU A 254 19.37 -35.77 -8.64
C LEU A 254 20.73 -35.70 -9.38
N PHE A 255 21.79 -35.37 -8.65
CA PHE A 255 23.17 -35.44 -9.16
C PHE A 255 24.08 -35.99 -8.07
N SER A 256 24.63 -37.20 -8.27
CA SER A 256 25.85 -37.59 -7.58
C SER A 256 26.99 -36.78 -8.20
N LYS A 257 27.72 -36.00 -7.42
CA LYS A 257 29.05 -35.56 -7.85
C LYS A 257 29.88 -36.84 -8.06
N THR A 258 29.96 -37.31 -9.28
CA THR A 258 31.06 -38.18 -9.69
C THR A 258 32.31 -37.35 -9.53
N GLY A 259 33.20 -37.83 -8.65
CA GLY A 259 34.50 -37.25 -8.34
C GLY A 259 35.44 -37.08 -9.51
#